data_898726fa5fd76d3d63776baffdb0902c
#
_entry.id   898726fa5fd76d3d63776baffdb0902c
#
_cell.length_a   1.000
_cell.length_b   1.000
_cell.length_c   1.000
_cell.angle_alpha   90.00
_cell.angle_beta   90.00
_cell.angle_gamma   90.00
#
_symmetry.space_group_name_H-M   'P 1'
#
loop_
_entity.id
_entity.type
_entity.pdbx_description
1 polymer ?
#
loop_
_entity_poly.entity_id
_entity_poly.type
_entity_poly.pdbx_seq_one_letter_code
_entity_poly.pdbx_strand_id
1 'polypeptide(L)'
;MKTFGTPNTETATKIVLLGSGELGKEVALEAQRFGMEVIAVDRYANAPAMQVAHRSHVIPMLDGEKLRAIIEEEKPHLIVPEIEAIATDTLVELESEGFNVIPTARAARLTMDREGIRRFAAEELDLKTSPYAFADTEEEYRAACTHVGFPCVLKPVMSSSGKGQSYASKVSEVKKAWTFALNGMRGKKKKVIIEEFINFDYEV
;
A
#
# COMPACT_ATOMS: atom_id res chain seq x y z
N MET A 1 30.92 14.67 -3.04
CA MET A 1 30.74 13.40 -2.30
C MET A 1 29.64 13.66 -1.27
N LYS A 2 28.52 12.90 -1.25
CA LYS A 2 27.56 13.04 -0.17
C LYS A 2 28.16 12.40 1.08
N THR A 3 28.27 13.15 2.15
CA THR A 3 28.75 12.66 3.45
C THR A 3 27.54 12.29 4.32
N PHE A 4 27.58 11.13 4.94
CA PHE A 4 26.61 10.75 5.97
C PHE A 4 27.09 11.32 7.31
N GLY A 5 26.19 11.98 8.04
CA GLY A 5 26.47 12.44 9.38
C GLY A 5 26.30 11.33 10.41
N THR A 6 26.70 11.61 11.64
CA THR A 6 26.55 10.65 12.76
C THR A 6 25.11 10.68 13.29
N PRO A 7 24.44 9.54 13.48
CA PRO A 7 23.14 9.47 14.14
C PRO A 7 23.11 10.21 15.49
N ASN A 8 21.96 10.78 15.82
CA ASN A 8 21.72 11.60 17.02
C ASN A 8 22.56 12.89 17.10
N THR A 9 23.01 13.42 15.96
CA THR A 9 23.68 14.72 15.84
C THR A 9 22.97 15.60 14.81
N GLU A 10 23.29 16.88 14.78
CA GLU A 10 22.72 17.84 13.81
C GLU A 10 23.06 17.48 12.35
N THR A 11 24.15 16.73 12.14
CA THR A 11 24.58 16.30 10.81
C THR A 11 24.00 14.97 10.37
N ALA A 12 23.16 14.32 11.18
CA ALA A 12 22.60 13.02 10.90
C ALA A 12 21.84 12.98 9.57
N THR A 13 22.06 11.95 8.77
CA THR A 13 21.17 11.61 7.65
C THR A 13 19.99 10.83 8.18
N LYS A 14 18.82 11.46 8.22
CA LYS A 14 17.62 10.91 8.84
C LYS A 14 16.71 10.21 7.84
N ILE A 15 16.18 9.05 8.23
CA ILE A 15 15.14 8.31 7.53
C ILE A 15 13.93 8.14 8.44
N VAL A 16 12.74 8.50 7.97
CA VAL A 16 11.48 8.15 8.61
C VAL A 16 10.88 6.96 7.88
N LEU A 17 10.66 5.88 8.61
CA LEU A 17 10.08 4.64 8.13
C LEU A 17 8.60 4.60 8.53
N LEU A 18 7.70 4.61 7.54
CA LEU A 18 6.25 4.58 7.71
C LEU A 18 5.73 3.15 7.55
N GLY A 19 5.58 2.47 8.67
CA GLY A 19 5.40 1.04 8.82
C GLY A 19 6.60 0.46 9.55
N SER A 20 6.33 -0.21 10.67
CA SER A 20 7.38 -0.68 11.58
C SER A 20 7.24 -2.16 11.89
N GLY A 21 6.72 -2.95 10.92
CA GLY A 21 6.60 -4.39 11.00
C GLY A 21 7.95 -5.11 10.88
N GLU A 22 7.91 -6.40 10.61
CA GLU A 22 9.12 -7.24 10.49
C GLU A 22 10.00 -6.80 9.32
N LEU A 23 9.39 -6.52 8.15
CA LEU A 23 10.15 -6.00 7.00
C LEU A 23 10.71 -4.60 7.31
N GLY A 24 9.93 -3.75 7.97
CA GLY A 24 10.40 -2.43 8.43
C GLY A 24 11.60 -2.53 9.36
N LYS A 25 11.66 -3.57 10.20
CA LYS A 25 12.83 -3.84 11.05
C LYS A 25 14.10 -4.15 10.25
N GLU A 26 13.98 -4.97 9.21
CA GLU A 26 15.13 -5.26 8.34
C GLU A 26 15.62 -3.99 7.60
N VAL A 27 14.68 -3.18 7.11
CA VAL A 27 15.03 -1.88 6.49
C VAL A 27 15.73 -0.96 7.50
N ALA A 28 15.25 -0.91 8.76
CA ALA A 28 15.86 -0.10 9.82
C ALA A 28 17.29 -0.55 10.11
N LEU A 29 17.53 -1.85 10.22
CA LEU A 29 18.85 -2.42 10.48
C LEU A 29 19.83 -2.11 9.35
N GLU A 30 19.40 -2.27 8.08
CA GLU A 30 20.26 -1.93 6.93
C GLU A 30 20.54 -0.42 6.84
N ALA A 31 19.53 0.43 7.08
CA ALA A 31 19.76 1.87 7.10
C ALA A 31 20.79 2.28 8.16
N GLN A 32 20.76 1.65 9.33
CA GLN A 32 21.75 1.87 10.39
C GLN A 32 23.13 1.39 9.99
N ARG A 33 23.27 0.30 9.26
CA ARG A 33 24.56 -0.16 8.71
C ARG A 33 25.20 0.86 7.76
N PHE A 34 24.36 1.64 7.06
CA PHE A 34 24.79 2.77 6.25
C PHE A 34 25.03 4.06 7.06
N GLY A 35 24.90 4.02 8.39
CA GLY A 35 25.10 5.19 9.26
C GLY A 35 23.93 6.17 9.28
N MET A 36 22.74 5.76 8.87
CA MET A 36 21.55 6.61 8.91
C MET A 36 20.88 6.59 10.29
N GLU A 37 20.29 7.71 10.67
CA GLU A 37 19.42 7.81 11.83
C GLU A 37 18.02 7.42 11.44
N VAL A 38 17.49 6.37 12.06
CA VAL A 38 16.19 5.77 11.74
C VAL A 38 15.14 6.19 12.76
N ILE A 39 14.03 6.72 12.26
CA ILE A 39 12.82 7.04 13.01
C ILE A 39 11.70 6.11 12.54
N ALA A 40 11.16 5.28 13.43
CA ALA A 40 10.14 4.30 13.12
C ALA A 40 8.74 4.81 13.50
N VAL A 41 7.78 4.73 12.58
CA VAL A 41 6.40 5.20 12.79
C VAL A 41 5.42 4.08 12.52
N ASP A 42 4.50 3.82 13.44
CA ASP A 42 3.42 2.84 13.27
C ASP A 42 2.20 3.20 14.13
N ARG A 43 1.10 2.47 13.95
CA ARG A 43 -0.16 2.65 14.69
C ARG A 43 -0.16 2.07 16.10
N TYR A 44 0.82 1.26 16.47
CA TYR A 44 0.93 0.59 17.77
C TYR A 44 2.35 0.67 18.31
N ALA A 45 2.47 0.72 19.62
CA ALA A 45 3.75 0.79 20.30
C ALA A 45 4.52 -0.55 20.24
N ASN A 46 5.83 -0.46 20.35
CA ASN A 46 6.73 -1.62 20.35
C ASN A 46 6.66 -2.47 19.07
N ALA A 47 6.28 -1.87 17.95
CA ALA A 47 6.39 -2.53 16.67
C ALA A 47 7.84 -3.01 16.40
N PRO A 48 8.06 -4.07 15.61
CA PRO A 48 9.38 -4.68 15.43
C PRO A 48 10.51 -3.69 15.08
N ALA A 49 10.28 -2.76 14.15
CA ALA A 49 11.29 -1.75 13.79
C ALA A 49 11.53 -0.73 14.91
N MET A 50 10.53 -0.42 15.75
CA MET A 50 10.70 0.52 16.88
C MET A 50 11.68 -0.01 17.92
N GLN A 51 11.86 -1.33 18.00
CA GLN A 51 12.78 -1.96 18.96
C GLN A 51 14.25 -1.76 18.59
N VAL A 52 14.54 -1.36 17.34
CA VAL A 52 15.90 -1.17 16.84
C VAL A 52 16.14 0.25 16.33
N ALA A 53 15.10 1.05 16.09
CA ALA A 53 15.21 2.42 15.62
C ALA A 53 15.80 3.36 16.70
N HIS A 54 16.36 4.50 16.29
CA HIS A 54 16.87 5.52 17.21
C HIS A 54 15.74 6.24 17.96
N ARG A 55 14.60 6.45 17.28
CA ARG A 55 13.37 7.03 17.85
C ARG A 55 12.14 6.38 17.22
N SER A 56 11.02 6.56 17.87
CA SER A 56 9.75 6.06 17.34
C SER A 56 8.56 6.95 17.67
N HIS A 57 7.56 6.95 16.80
CA HIS A 57 6.28 7.63 16.99
C HIS A 57 5.12 6.66 16.77
N VAL A 58 4.06 6.81 17.57
CA VAL A 58 2.83 6.01 17.45
C VAL A 58 1.70 6.93 17.03
N ILE A 59 1.18 6.72 15.82
CA ILE A 59 0.06 7.49 15.28
C ILE A 59 -0.91 6.61 14.51
N PRO A 60 -2.20 7.01 14.38
CA PRO A 60 -3.05 6.41 13.34
C PRO A 60 -2.48 6.72 11.97
N MET A 61 -1.98 5.74 11.25
CA MET A 61 -1.23 5.90 9.99
C MET A 61 -2.04 6.57 8.86
N LEU A 62 -3.37 6.54 8.95
CA LEU A 62 -4.28 7.23 8.02
C LEU A 62 -4.62 8.67 8.43
N ASP A 63 -4.05 9.17 9.53
CA ASP A 63 -4.22 10.53 10.02
C ASP A 63 -3.14 11.42 9.39
N GLY A 64 -3.52 12.15 8.34
CA GLY A 64 -2.60 12.98 7.57
C GLY A 64 -2.02 14.16 8.38
N GLU A 65 -2.78 14.73 9.31
CA GLU A 65 -2.30 15.83 10.15
C GLU A 65 -1.20 15.38 11.11
N LYS A 66 -1.39 14.22 11.75
CA LYS A 66 -0.37 13.65 12.63
C LYS A 66 0.85 13.18 11.87
N LEU A 67 0.65 12.60 10.67
CA LEU A 67 1.76 12.22 9.81
C LEU A 67 2.60 13.45 9.43
N ARG A 68 1.97 14.52 8.98
CA ARG A 68 2.63 15.79 8.64
C ARG A 68 3.41 16.35 9.83
N ALA A 69 2.78 16.42 11.00
CA ALA A 69 3.42 16.94 12.20
C ALA A 69 4.74 16.22 12.55
N ILE A 70 4.77 14.88 12.43
CA ILE A 70 5.99 14.11 12.66
C ILE A 70 7.05 14.41 11.59
N ILE A 71 6.67 14.49 10.32
CA ILE A 71 7.63 14.77 9.25
C ILE A 71 8.24 16.17 9.41
N GLU A 72 7.43 17.16 9.78
CA GLU A 72 7.89 18.53 10.04
C GLU A 72 8.77 18.64 11.29
N GLU A 73 8.48 17.86 12.35
CA GLU A 73 9.29 17.78 13.57
C GLU A 73 10.64 17.13 13.30
N GLU A 74 10.65 15.95 12.67
CA GLU A 74 11.85 15.15 12.44
C GLU A 74 12.72 15.67 11.30
N LYS A 75 12.12 16.35 10.32
CA LYS A 75 12.81 16.89 9.13
C LYS A 75 13.71 15.86 8.47
N PRO A 76 13.15 14.70 8.05
CA PRO A 76 13.93 13.62 7.51
C PRO A 76 14.50 13.96 6.12
N HIS A 77 15.62 13.35 5.79
CA HIS A 77 16.18 13.37 4.44
C HIS A 77 15.44 12.42 3.49
N LEU A 78 14.88 11.35 4.05
CA LEU A 78 14.15 10.31 3.33
C LEU A 78 12.89 9.92 4.12
N ILE A 79 11.77 9.81 3.42
CA ILE A 79 10.52 9.24 3.93
C ILE A 79 10.29 7.92 3.18
N VAL A 80 10.18 6.83 3.91
CA VAL A 80 10.03 5.48 3.32
C VAL A 80 8.70 4.89 3.74
N PRO A 81 7.68 4.92 2.88
CA PRO A 81 6.44 4.17 3.09
C PRO A 81 6.73 2.68 2.89
N GLU A 82 6.56 1.88 3.95
CA GLU A 82 6.76 0.43 3.96
C GLU A 82 5.42 -0.32 3.88
N ILE A 83 4.36 0.24 4.45
CA ILE A 83 3.01 -0.32 4.37
C ILE A 83 2.13 0.51 3.44
N GLU A 84 1.08 -0.14 2.92
CA GLU A 84 0.12 0.53 2.05
C GLU A 84 -0.92 1.39 2.81
N ALA A 85 -1.20 1.08 4.09
CA ALA A 85 -2.25 1.75 4.88
C ALA A 85 -1.76 3.04 5.55
N ILE A 86 -1.42 4.04 4.75
CA ILE A 86 -0.86 5.34 5.15
C ILE A 86 -1.71 6.47 4.56
N ALA A 87 -1.63 7.68 5.12
CA ALA A 87 -2.21 8.90 4.56
C ALA A 87 -1.45 9.34 3.30
N THR A 88 -1.64 8.60 2.18
CA THR A 88 -0.88 8.80 0.93
C THR A 88 -1.16 10.16 0.28
N ASP A 89 -2.33 10.76 0.48
CA ASP A 89 -2.61 12.12 0.00
C ASP A 89 -1.67 13.13 0.66
N THR A 90 -1.47 13.02 1.97
CA THR A 90 -0.49 13.86 2.70
C THR A 90 0.95 13.62 2.23
N LEU A 91 1.31 12.38 1.88
CA LEU A 91 2.65 12.11 1.30
C LEU A 91 2.83 12.79 -0.06
N VAL A 92 1.79 12.85 -0.89
CA VAL A 92 1.82 13.56 -2.19
C VAL A 92 2.03 15.07 -1.98
N GLU A 93 1.35 15.66 -0.98
CA GLU A 93 1.54 17.06 -0.61
C GLU A 93 2.98 17.31 -0.15
N LEU A 94 3.48 16.53 0.80
CA LEU A 94 4.84 16.64 1.34
C LEU A 94 5.90 16.48 0.23
N GLU A 95 5.71 15.53 -0.70
CA GLU A 95 6.60 15.37 -1.85
C GLU A 95 6.60 16.62 -2.74
N SER A 96 5.43 17.24 -2.98
CA SER A 96 5.32 18.49 -3.73
C SER A 96 5.98 19.68 -3.02
N GLU A 97 6.08 19.66 -1.70
CA GLU A 97 6.76 20.64 -0.86
C GLU A 97 8.28 20.42 -0.79
N GLY A 98 8.79 19.35 -1.41
CA GLY A 98 10.23 19.07 -1.53
C GLY A 98 10.75 18.00 -0.58
N PHE A 99 9.91 17.32 0.18
CA PHE A 99 10.33 16.13 0.94
C PHE A 99 10.60 14.97 -0.01
N ASN A 100 11.63 14.19 0.30
CA ASN A 100 12.03 13.06 -0.54
C ASN A 100 11.34 11.77 -0.08
N VAL A 101 10.31 11.34 -0.83
CA VAL A 101 9.54 10.13 -0.56
C VAL A 101 10.02 9.00 -1.48
N ILE A 102 10.40 7.85 -0.93
CA ILE A 102 10.96 6.70 -1.66
C ILE A 102 10.31 5.39 -1.19
N PRO A 103 9.61 4.66 -2.07
CA PRO A 103 9.24 5.02 -3.44
C PRO A 103 8.38 6.29 -3.47
N THR A 104 8.20 6.90 -4.64
CA THR A 104 7.44 8.16 -4.74
C THR A 104 6.06 8.06 -4.08
N ALA A 105 5.54 9.17 -3.57
CA ALA A 105 4.21 9.20 -2.96
C ALA A 105 3.12 8.71 -3.92
N ARG A 106 3.25 8.99 -5.23
CA ARG A 106 2.38 8.44 -6.28
C ARG A 106 2.44 6.91 -6.32
N ALA A 107 3.63 6.32 -6.27
CA ALA A 107 3.79 4.86 -6.27
C ALA A 107 3.17 4.24 -5.03
N ALA A 108 3.43 4.79 -3.84
CA ALA A 108 2.81 4.34 -2.59
C ALA A 108 1.28 4.43 -2.65
N ARG A 109 0.72 5.50 -3.20
CA ARG A 109 -0.72 5.68 -3.38
C ARG A 109 -1.33 4.63 -4.32
N LEU A 110 -0.66 4.30 -5.42
CA LEU A 110 -1.12 3.29 -6.37
C LEU A 110 -1.18 1.89 -5.75
N THR A 111 -0.29 1.55 -4.83
CA THR A 111 -0.31 0.25 -4.14
C THR A 111 -1.55 0.07 -3.26
N MET A 112 -2.15 1.15 -2.77
CA MET A 112 -3.40 1.12 -2.00
C MET A 112 -4.66 1.03 -2.86
N ASP A 113 -4.58 1.42 -4.11
CA ASP A 113 -5.72 1.51 -5.03
C ASP A 113 -5.58 0.48 -6.16
N ARG A 114 -6.21 -0.70 -5.95
CA ARG A 114 -6.20 -1.76 -6.96
C ARG A 114 -6.88 -1.34 -8.26
N GLU A 115 -7.84 -0.41 -8.22
CA GLU A 115 -8.42 0.17 -9.43
C GLU A 115 -7.41 1.09 -10.12
N GLY A 116 -6.80 2.00 -9.36
CA GLY A 116 -5.83 2.94 -9.89
C GLY A 116 -4.63 2.25 -10.54
N ILE A 117 -4.03 1.27 -9.85
CA ILE A 117 -2.87 0.53 -10.41
C ILE A 117 -3.25 -0.31 -11.63
N ARG A 118 -4.45 -0.92 -11.65
CA ARG A 118 -4.92 -1.71 -12.80
C ARG A 118 -5.14 -0.84 -14.02
N ARG A 119 -5.84 0.29 -13.87
CA ARG A 119 -6.07 1.25 -14.96
C ARG A 119 -4.76 1.84 -15.45
N PHE A 120 -3.88 2.23 -14.53
CA PHE A 120 -2.56 2.75 -14.88
C PHE A 120 -1.76 1.76 -15.73
N ALA A 121 -1.72 0.48 -15.32
CA ALA A 121 -1.01 -0.56 -16.06
C ALA A 121 -1.64 -0.82 -17.44
N ALA A 122 -2.96 -0.99 -17.50
CA ALA A 122 -3.66 -1.38 -18.72
C ALA A 122 -3.93 -0.21 -19.68
N GLU A 123 -4.32 0.97 -19.15
CA GLU A 123 -4.84 2.06 -19.97
C GLU A 123 -3.81 3.17 -20.23
N GLU A 124 -2.86 3.40 -19.30
CA GLU A 124 -1.81 4.41 -19.47
C GLU A 124 -0.47 3.81 -19.98
N LEU A 125 -0.09 2.63 -19.48
CA LEU A 125 1.17 1.98 -19.86
C LEU A 125 1.01 0.94 -20.97
N ASP A 126 -0.21 0.65 -21.40
CA ASP A 126 -0.54 -0.37 -22.40
C ASP A 126 0.10 -1.76 -22.10
N LEU A 127 0.18 -2.09 -20.81
CA LEU A 127 0.71 -3.38 -20.39
C LEU A 127 -0.35 -4.46 -20.56
N LYS A 128 0.06 -5.63 -21.00
CA LYS A 128 -0.83 -6.78 -21.10
C LYS A 128 -1.31 -7.22 -19.72
N THR A 129 -2.61 -7.08 -19.48
CA THR A 129 -3.29 -7.55 -18.26
C THR A 129 -4.37 -8.58 -18.62
N SER A 130 -4.86 -9.34 -17.65
CA SER A 130 -6.09 -10.11 -17.83
C SER A 130 -7.27 -9.18 -18.09
N PRO A 131 -8.29 -9.57 -18.86
CA PRO A 131 -9.58 -8.89 -18.92
C PRO A 131 -10.12 -8.64 -17.52
N TYR A 132 -10.62 -7.43 -17.28
CA TYR A 132 -11.12 -7.04 -15.97
C TYR A 132 -12.31 -6.08 -16.06
N ALA A 133 -13.07 -6.00 -14.98
CA ALA A 133 -14.10 -4.99 -14.79
C ALA A 133 -14.21 -4.62 -13.31
N PHE A 134 -14.74 -3.43 -13.03
CA PHE A 134 -15.02 -2.98 -11.67
C PHE A 134 -16.52 -2.93 -11.43
N ALA A 135 -16.94 -3.15 -10.18
CA ALA A 135 -18.33 -3.09 -9.77
C ALA A 135 -18.48 -2.54 -8.35
N ASP A 136 -19.45 -1.63 -8.18
CA ASP A 136 -19.81 -1.03 -6.90
C ASP A 136 -21.14 -1.60 -6.36
N THR A 137 -21.96 -2.20 -7.24
CA THR A 137 -23.27 -2.79 -6.93
C THR A 137 -23.32 -4.25 -7.32
N GLU A 138 -24.29 -5.00 -6.77
CA GLU A 138 -24.51 -6.41 -7.16
C GLU A 138 -24.94 -6.55 -8.62
N GLU A 139 -25.64 -5.56 -9.16
CA GLU A 139 -26.08 -5.56 -10.56
C GLU A 139 -24.91 -5.38 -11.51
N GLU A 140 -24.08 -4.35 -11.29
CA GLU A 140 -22.83 -4.13 -12.03
C GLU A 140 -21.91 -5.34 -11.95
N TYR A 141 -21.81 -5.94 -10.78
CA TYR A 141 -21.01 -7.13 -10.55
C TYR A 141 -21.44 -8.32 -11.40
N ARG A 142 -22.77 -8.57 -11.51
CA ARG A 142 -23.30 -9.62 -12.39
C ARG A 142 -22.97 -9.35 -13.85
N ALA A 143 -23.13 -8.10 -14.29
CA ALA A 143 -22.79 -7.68 -15.64
C ALA A 143 -21.26 -7.82 -15.90
N ALA A 144 -20.43 -7.44 -14.94
CA ALA A 144 -18.98 -7.57 -15.00
C ALA A 144 -18.52 -9.03 -15.11
N CYS A 145 -19.09 -9.93 -14.33
CA CYS A 145 -18.81 -11.37 -14.45
C CYS A 145 -19.20 -11.94 -15.82
N THR A 146 -20.30 -11.45 -16.40
CA THR A 146 -20.72 -11.88 -17.75
C THR A 146 -19.77 -11.33 -18.81
N HIS A 147 -19.29 -10.09 -18.64
CA HIS A 147 -18.35 -9.45 -19.56
C HIS A 147 -16.96 -10.10 -19.52
N VAL A 148 -16.43 -10.33 -18.34
CA VAL A 148 -15.11 -10.97 -18.13
C VAL A 148 -15.15 -12.45 -18.49
N GLY A 149 -16.28 -13.12 -18.25
CA GLY A 149 -16.47 -14.55 -18.48
C GLY A 149 -16.14 -15.39 -17.25
N PHE A 150 -16.22 -16.71 -17.44
CA PHE A 150 -15.95 -17.72 -16.41
C PHE A 150 -14.88 -18.71 -16.89
N PRO A 151 -13.99 -19.16 -16.01
CA PRO A 151 -13.89 -18.81 -14.59
C PRO A 151 -13.32 -17.39 -14.38
N CYS A 152 -13.70 -16.76 -13.27
CA CYS A 152 -13.19 -15.44 -12.90
C CYS A 152 -12.81 -15.37 -11.42
N VAL A 153 -11.95 -14.41 -11.10
CA VAL A 153 -11.48 -14.09 -9.74
C VAL A 153 -12.04 -12.74 -9.32
N LEU A 154 -12.50 -12.70 -8.10
CA LEU A 154 -13.04 -11.49 -7.49
C LEU A 154 -12.16 -11.06 -6.33
N LYS A 155 -11.83 -9.77 -6.30
CA LYS A 155 -11.01 -9.19 -5.24
C LYS A 155 -11.61 -7.85 -4.81
N PRO A 156 -11.72 -7.57 -3.50
CA PRO A 156 -11.97 -6.20 -3.06
C PRO A 156 -10.91 -5.26 -3.59
N VAL A 157 -11.29 -4.04 -3.99
CA VAL A 157 -10.33 -3.04 -4.46
C VAL A 157 -9.33 -2.71 -3.35
N MET A 158 -9.79 -2.73 -2.08
CA MET A 158 -8.93 -2.52 -0.92
C MET A 158 -8.97 -3.74 0.00
N SER A 159 -7.96 -4.58 -0.12
CA SER A 159 -7.74 -5.75 0.76
C SER A 159 -6.27 -6.17 0.69
N SER A 160 -5.79 -6.87 1.72
CA SER A 160 -4.45 -7.47 1.76
C SER A 160 -4.54 -8.96 2.08
N SER A 161 -3.48 -9.70 1.75
CA SER A 161 -3.33 -11.12 2.07
C SER A 161 -4.51 -11.99 1.61
N GLY A 162 -5.06 -11.71 0.44
CA GLY A 162 -6.16 -12.50 -0.14
C GLY A 162 -7.51 -12.37 0.56
N LYS A 163 -7.67 -11.48 1.56
CA LYS A 163 -8.94 -11.31 2.27
C LYS A 163 -10.04 -10.85 1.31
N GLY A 164 -11.16 -11.58 1.30
CA GLY A 164 -12.27 -11.32 0.39
C GLY A 164 -12.04 -11.76 -1.06
N GLN A 165 -10.88 -12.32 -1.39
CA GLN A 165 -10.64 -12.89 -2.71
C GLN A 165 -11.40 -14.20 -2.87
N SER A 166 -12.08 -14.37 -3.99
CA SER A 166 -12.83 -15.59 -4.32
C SER A 166 -12.75 -15.93 -5.80
N TYR A 167 -13.01 -17.18 -6.09
CA TYR A 167 -13.06 -17.74 -7.44
C TYR A 167 -14.51 -18.12 -7.75
N ALA A 168 -14.96 -17.84 -8.96
CA ALA A 168 -16.25 -18.25 -9.46
C ALA A 168 -16.07 -18.98 -10.80
N SER A 169 -16.53 -20.24 -10.86
CA SER A 169 -16.48 -21.07 -12.07
C SER A 169 -17.73 -20.91 -12.93
N LYS A 170 -18.83 -20.39 -12.38
CA LYS A 170 -20.14 -20.25 -13.02
C LYS A 170 -21.02 -19.22 -12.36
N VAL A 171 -22.04 -18.79 -13.08
CA VAL A 171 -23.00 -17.73 -12.67
C VAL A 171 -23.65 -17.98 -11.29
N SER A 172 -23.95 -19.24 -10.96
CA SER A 172 -24.61 -19.55 -9.66
C SER A 172 -23.74 -19.25 -8.43
N GLU A 173 -22.43 -19.11 -8.58
CA GLU A 173 -21.48 -18.82 -7.51
C GLU A 173 -21.27 -17.32 -7.27
N VAL A 174 -21.69 -16.49 -8.22
CA VAL A 174 -21.49 -15.05 -8.24
C VAL A 174 -21.99 -14.35 -6.97
N LYS A 175 -23.20 -14.66 -6.52
CA LYS A 175 -23.79 -14.03 -5.32
C LYS A 175 -22.99 -14.34 -4.05
N LYS A 176 -22.54 -15.58 -3.90
CA LYS A 176 -21.74 -16.01 -2.75
C LYS A 176 -20.37 -15.29 -2.75
N ALA A 177 -19.73 -15.22 -3.92
CA ALA A 177 -18.45 -14.56 -4.11
C ALA A 177 -18.54 -13.05 -3.82
N TRP A 178 -19.59 -12.37 -4.26
CA TRP A 178 -19.86 -10.98 -3.94
C TRP A 178 -19.96 -10.73 -2.42
N THR A 179 -20.81 -11.52 -1.74
CA THR A 179 -20.95 -11.38 -0.29
C THR A 179 -19.65 -11.61 0.45
N PHE A 180 -18.85 -12.57 0.00
CA PHE A 180 -17.53 -12.85 0.59
C PHE A 180 -16.55 -11.70 0.35
N ALA A 181 -16.53 -11.12 -0.84
CA ALA A 181 -15.69 -9.96 -1.15
C ALA A 181 -16.05 -8.76 -0.28
N LEU A 182 -17.33 -8.45 -0.10
CA LEU A 182 -17.78 -7.36 0.76
C LEU A 182 -17.32 -7.51 2.22
N ASN A 183 -17.33 -8.74 2.73
CA ASN A 183 -16.91 -9.04 4.12
C ASN A 183 -15.38 -8.93 4.31
N GLY A 184 -14.60 -9.06 3.25
CA GLY A 184 -13.14 -8.97 3.27
C GLY A 184 -12.58 -7.56 3.00
N MET A 185 -13.45 -6.60 2.72
CA MET A 185 -13.04 -5.23 2.38
C MET A 185 -12.43 -4.48 3.56
N ARG A 186 -11.45 -3.62 3.22
CA ARG A 186 -10.94 -2.57 4.11
C ARG A 186 -11.41 -1.21 3.59
N GLY A 187 -11.69 -0.29 4.51
CA GLY A 187 -12.09 1.08 4.17
C GLY A 187 -13.58 1.24 3.86
N LYS A 188 -13.96 2.43 3.36
CA LYS A 188 -15.38 2.82 3.17
C LYS A 188 -15.91 2.52 1.76
N LYS A 189 -15.06 2.32 0.77
CA LYS A 189 -15.47 2.07 -0.62
C LYS A 189 -15.83 0.60 -0.81
N LYS A 190 -17.07 0.35 -1.21
CA LYS A 190 -17.57 -0.99 -1.54
C LYS A 190 -17.39 -1.26 -3.02
N LYS A 191 -16.16 -1.47 -3.47
CA LYS A 191 -15.84 -1.76 -4.86
C LYS A 191 -15.04 -3.04 -4.99
N VAL A 192 -15.35 -3.86 -5.97
CA VAL A 192 -14.61 -5.07 -6.34
C VAL A 192 -14.04 -4.96 -7.75
N ILE A 193 -12.94 -5.63 -7.99
CA ILE A 193 -12.46 -5.97 -9.32
C ILE A 193 -12.81 -7.41 -9.63
N ILE A 194 -13.27 -7.65 -10.84
CA ILE A 194 -13.51 -8.97 -11.42
C ILE A 194 -12.46 -9.16 -12.52
N GLU A 195 -11.71 -10.24 -12.47
CA GLU A 195 -10.64 -10.53 -13.42
C GLU A 195 -10.83 -11.91 -14.01
N GLU A 196 -10.48 -12.10 -15.29
CA GLU A 196 -10.37 -13.43 -15.87
C GLU A 196 -9.41 -14.27 -15.04
N PHE A 197 -9.79 -15.53 -14.80
CA PHE A 197 -8.87 -16.49 -14.18
C PHE A 197 -7.87 -16.98 -15.23
N ILE A 198 -6.60 -16.63 -15.01
CA ILE A 198 -5.51 -17.12 -15.86
C ILE A 198 -5.00 -18.43 -15.28
N ASN A 199 -5.10 -19.48 -16.07
CA ASN A 199 -4.52 -20.79 -15.73
C ASN A 199 -3.06 -20.80 -16.17
N PHE A 200 -2.17 -20.39 -15.27
CA PHE A 200 -0.72 -20.41 -15.51
C PHE A 200 -0.08 -21.61 -14.80
N ASP A 201 1.02 -22.09 -15.37
CA ASP A 201 1.72 -23.26 -14.84
C ASP A 201 2.50 -22.93 -13.56
N TYR A 202 3.01 -21.71 -13.46
CA TYR A 202 3.77 -21.23 -12.29
C TYR A 202 3.73 -19.71 -12.19
N GLU A 203 3.95 -19.20 -10.99
CA GLU A 203 4.12 -17.79 -10.66
C GLU A 203 5.60 -17.54 -10.30
N VAL A 204 6.16 -16.43 -10.78
CA VAL A 204 7.56 -16.01 -10.55
C VAL A 204 7.62 -14.66 -9.85
#